data_7f69fe090064b02c9ec171b3e8e4f97e
#
_entry.id   7f69fe090064b02c9ec171b3e8e4f97e
#
_cell.length_a   1.000
_cell.length_b   1.000
_cell.length_c   1.000
_cell.angle_alpha   90.00
_cell.angle_beta   90.00
_cell.angle_gamma   90.00
#
_symmetry.space_group_name_H-M   'P 1'
#
loop_
_entity.id
_entity.type
_entity.pdbx_description
1 polymer ?
#
loop_
_entity_poly.entity_id
_entity_poly.type
_entity_poly.pdbx_seq_one_letter_code
_entity_poly.pdbx_strand_id
1 'polypeptide(L)'
;MTDHALLLVNLGSPASTSVADVRSYLNQFLMDPYVIDLPWPVRRLLVSLILIKRPEQSAHAYASIWWEEGSPLVVLSRRLQQAVTAHWKHGPVELAMRYGEPSIESSLLRLVAAGFQRITLAPLYPQFADSTTTTVIEEAKRVIREKNLKVQLSVLQPFFDQPEYLDALVASARPYLQQDYDHLLLSFHGLPERHLTKLDPTGQHCFKNQDCCKNASPASLATCYRAQCLRSAAEFAKRMGLPDGKWSVSFQSRLGRAKWIEPYTEARLDELAGSGVKKVLVMCPAFVADCIETLEEIGDRGREQFREAGGEELVLVPCLNDDPQWARALSALCERAPLAL
;
A
#
# COMPACT_ATOMS: atom_id res chain seq x y z
N MET A 1 27.29 -8.66 -18.78
CA MET A 1 26.29 -7.87 -19.51
C MET A 1 25.09 -7.68 -18.59
N THR A 2 24.70 -6.46 -18.36
CA THR A 2 23.51 -6.13 -17.57
C THR A 2 22.27 -6.38 -18.44
N ASP A 3 21.56 -7.46 -18.17
CA ASP A 3 20.44 -7.93 -19.00
C ASP A 3 19.12 -8.05 -18.19
N HIS A 4 19.12 -7.55 -16.95
CA HIS A 4 18.06 -7.74 -15.98
C HIS A 4 17.54 -6.38 -15.47
N ALA A 5 16.34 -6.01 -15.87
CA ALA A 5 15.70 -4.79 -15.46
C ALA A 5 14.84 -4.98 -14.19
N LEU A 6 14.65 -3.91 -13.43
CA LEU A 6 13.74 -3.85 -12.30
C LEU A 6 12.57 -2.91 -12.64
N LEU A 7 11.33 -3.37 -12.47
CA LEU A 7 10.12 -2.60 -12.63
C LEU A 7 9.42 -2.44 -11.29
N LEU A 8 9.56 -1.27 -10.67
CA LEU A 8 8.84 -0.88 -9.46
C LEU A 8 7.41 -0.53 -9.84
N VAL A 9 6.42 -1.02 -9.09
CA VAL A 9 5.01 -0.74 -9.36
C VAL A 9 4.29 -0.26 -8.11
N ASN A 10 3.74 0.95 -8.18
CA ASN A 10 2.87 1.49 -7.15
C ASN A 10 1.43 1.62 -7.66
N LEU A 11 0.49 2.00 -6.79
CA LEU A 11 -0.95 2.04 -7.09
C LEU A 11 -1.26 3.00 -8.23
N GLY A 12 -0.73 4.21 -8.14
CA GLY A 12 -0.99 5.29 -9.07
C GLY A 12 -1.83 6.42 -8.47
N SER A 13 -2.06 7.42 -9.30
CA SER A 13 -2.72 8.67 -8.93
C SER A 13 -3.36 9.30 -10.16
N PRO A 14 -4.36 10.19 -10.00
CA PRO A 14 -4.85 10.99 -11.12
C PRO A 14 -3.73 11.81 -11.78
N ALA A 15 -3.90 12.17 -13.06
CA ALA A 15 -2.94 13.01 -13.77
C ALA A 15 -2.90 14.45 -13.24
N SER A 16 -4.02 14.95 -12.74
CA SER A 16 -4.15 16.23 -12.06
C SER A 16 -5.28 16.21 -11.03
N THR A 17 -5.49 17.29 -10.31
CA THR A 17 -6.61 17.48 -9.38
C THR A 17 -7.91 17.86 -10.07
N SER A 18 -7.96 17.91 -11.42
CA SER A 18 -9.21 18.16 -12.13
C SER A 18 -10.22 17.04 -11.91
N VAL A 19 -11.50 17.38 -11.83
CA VAL A 19 -12.57 16.38 -11.67
C VAL A 19 -12.57 15.36 -12.82
N ALA A 20 -12.15 15.77 -14.02
CA ALA A 20 -12.08 14.90 -15.20
C ALA A 20 -10.98 13.83 -15.04
N ASP A 21 -9.77 14.23 -14.65
CA ASP A 21 -8.65 13.31 -14.44
C ASP A 21 -8.89 12.38 -13.25
N VAL A 22 -9.45 12.91 -12.16
CA VAL A 22 -9.84 12.12 -11.00
C VAL A 22 -10.93 11.12 -11.37
N ARG A 23 -11.91 11.49 -12.21
CA ARG A 23 -12.95 10.57 -12.73
C ARG A 23 -12.34 9.45 -13.56
N SER A 24 -11.38 9.79 -14.44
CA SER A 24 -10.68 8.82 -15.28
C SER A 24 -9.92 7.79 -14.42
N TYR A 25 -9.15 8.28 -13.47
CA TYR A 25 -8.41 7.45 -12.51
C TYR A 25 -9.34 6.55 -11.69
N LEU A 26 -10.39 7.12 -11.08
CA LEU A 26 -11.34 6.35 -10.29
C LEU A 26 -12.10 5.31 -11.12
N ASN A 27 -12.40 5.62 -12.39
CA ASN A 27 -13.04 4.65 -13.28
C ASN A 27 -12.10 3.46 -13.55
N GLN A 28 -10.83 3.70 -13.82
CA GLN A 28 -9.83 2.64 -14.02
C GLN A 28 -9.68 1.78 -12.76
N PHE A 29 -9.54 2.42 -11.59
CA PHE A 29 -9.36 1.77 -10.30
C PHE A 29 -10.58 0.93 -9.89
N LEU A 30 -11.79 1.53 -9.90
CA LEU A 30 -13.00 0.87 -9.44
C LEU A 30 -13.52 -0.21 -10.42
N MET A 31 -13.15 -0.12 -11.71
CA MET A 31 -13.50 -1.15 -12.69
C MET A 31 -12.61 -2.39 -12.63
N ASP A 32 -11.58 -2.39 -11.80
CA ASP A 32 -10.75 -3.58 -11.59
C ASP A 32 -11.54 -4.66 -10.81
N PRO A 33 -11.59 -5.92 -11.32
CA PRO A 33 -12.27 -7.02 -10.63
C PRO A 33 -11.63 -7.41 -9.30
N TYR A 34 -10.38 -7.06 -9.07
CA TYR A 34 -9.67 -7.28 -7.80
C TYR A 34 -9.98 -6.20 -6.76
N VAL A 35 -10.52 -5.05 -7.18
CA VAL A 35 -10.98 -3.97 -6.30
C VAL A 35 -12.46 -4.11 -6.00
N ILE A 36 -13.30 -4.23 -7.04
CA ILE A 36 -14.73 -4.52 -6.92
C ILE A 36 -15.02 -5.87 -7.57
N ASP A 37 -15.05 -6.94 -6.77
CA ASP A 37 -15.19 -8.33 -7.19
C ASP A 37 -16.63 -8.73 -7.56
N LEU A 38 -17.30 -7.90 -8.35
CA LEU A 38 -18.63 -8.14 -8.89
C LEU A 38 -18.55 -8.49 -10.38
N PRO A 39 -19.55 -9.22 -10.93
CA PRO A 39 -19.68 -9.42 -12.37
C PRO A 39 -19.65 -8.10 -13.13
N TRP A 40 -19.02 -8.09 -14.32
CA TRP A 40 -18.77 -6.86 -15.08
C TRP A 40 -19.99 -5.94 -15.23
N PRO A 41 -21.21 -6.41 -15.61
CA PRO A 41 -22.36 -5.51 -15.77
C PRO A 41 -22.77 -4.82 -14.47
N VAL A 42 -22.75 -5.57 -13.35
CA VAL A 42 -23.11 -5.06 -12.02
C VAL A 42 -22.05 -4.07 -11.53
N ARG A 43 -20.75 -4.43 -11.68
CA ARG A 43 -19.63 -3.54 -11.36
C ARG A 43 -19.72 -2.25 -12.18
N ARG A 44 -19.98 -2.34 -13.49
CA ARG A 44 -20.09 -1.17 -14.36
C ARG A 44 -21.22 -0.24 -13.92
N LEU A 45 -22.38 -0.78 -13.58
CA LEU A 45 -23.51 0.01 -13.08
C LEU A 45 -23.16 0.70 -11.76
N LEU A 46 -22.60 -0.05 -10.80
CA LEU A 46 -22.19 0.49 -9.49
C LEU A 46 -21.16 1.60 -9.66
N VAL A 47 -20.11 1.37 -10.44
CA VAL A 47 -19.04 2.35 -10.68
C VAL A 47 -19.61 3.60 -11.36
N SER A 48 -20.53 3.45 -12.33
CA SER A 48 -21.19 4.61 -12.96
C SER A 48 -21.93 5.48 -11.95
N LEU A 49 -22.60 4.88 -10.97
CA LEU A 49 -23.30 5.60 -9.90
C LEU A 49 -22.31 6.30 -8.94
N ILE A 50 -21.23 5.61 -8.56
CA ILE A 50 -20.18 6.20 -7.71
C ILE A 50 -19.56 7.42 -8.40
N LEU A 51 -19.27 7.32 -9.70
CA LEU A 51 -18.61 8.37 -10.48
C LEU A 51 -19.50 9.62 -10.72
N ILE A 52 -20.76 9.64 -10.30
CA ILE A 52 -21.59 10.86 -10.36
C ILE A 52 -21.06 11.92 -9.39
N LYS A 53 -20.80 11.56 -8.14
CA LYS A 53 -20.44 12.51 -7.06
C LYS A 53 -19.01 12.34 -6.53
N ARG A 54 -18.49 11.11 -6.51
CA ARG A 54 -17.18 10.80 -5.89
C ARG A 54 -16.00 11.56 -6.52
N PRO A 55 -15.93 11.78 -7.85
CA PRO A 55 -14.80 12.49 -8.45
C PRO A 55 -14.61 13.91 -7.92
N GLU A 56 -15.66 14.65 -7.68
CA GLU A 56 -15.60 16.02 -7.14
C GLU A 56 -15.04 16.03 -5.70
N GLN A 57 -15.55 15.13 -4.84
CA GLN A 57 -15.06 14.98 -3.47
C GLN A 57 -13.59 14.56 -3.45
N SER A 58 -13.22 13.59 -4.28
CA SER A 58 -11.84 13.12 -4.37
C SER A 58 -10.91 14.17 -4.97
N ALA A 59 -11.35 14.97 -5.94
CA ALA A 59 -10.58 16.07 -6.51
C ALA A 59 -10.21 17.11 -5.44
N HIS A 60 -11.15 17.43 -4.56
CA HIS A 60 -10.90 18.32 -3.42
C HIS A 60 -9.84 17.75 -2.47
N ALA A 61 -9.96 16.47 -2.10
CA ALA A 61 -9.00 15.79 -1.26
C ALA A 61 -7.61 15.67 -1.90
N TYR A 62 -7.53 15.41 -3.22
CA TYR A 62 -6.24 15.45 -3.93
C TYR A 62 -5.65 16.85 -3.96
N ALA A 63 -6.47 17.90 -4.11
CA ALA A 63 -6.00 19.29 -4.16
C ALA A 63 -5.35 19.74 -2.83
N SER A 64 -5.80 19.22 -1.67
CA SER A 64 -5.23 19.59 -0.37
C SER A 64 -3.80 19.10 -0.16
N ILE A 65 -3.41 18.01 -0.83
CA ILE A 65 -2.08 17.40 -0.69
C ILE A 65 -1.18 17.54 -1.93
N TRP A 66 -1.67 18.18 -2.99
CA TRP A 66 -0.97 18.21 -4.28
C TRP A 66 0.26 19.10 -4.23
N TRP A 67 1.39 18.61 -4.73
CA TRP A 67 2.64 19.36 -4.81
C TRP A 67 2.80 20.06 -6.15
N GLU A 68 3.74 21.00 -6.25
CA GLU A 68 4.06 21.64 -7.52
C GLU A 68 4.54 20.65 -8.58
N GLU A 69 5.29 19.60 -8.15
CA GLU A 69 5.78 18.53 -9.03
C GLU A 69 4.68 17.52 -9.40
N GLY A 70 3.52 17.55 -8.76
CA GLY A 70 2.40 16.63 -9.00
C GLY A 70 1.94 15.86 -7.76
N SER A 71 1.35 14.68 -7.98
CA SER A 71 0.91 13.81 -6.91
C SER A 71 2.07 13.35 -6.02
N PRO A 72 1.98 13.50 -4.68
CA PRO A 72 3.01 13.02 -3.74
C PRO A 72 3.41 11.57 -4.00
N LEU A 73 2.44 10.67 -4.20
CA LEU A 73 2.71 9.26 -4.49
C LEU A 73 3.62 9.07 -5.69
N VAL A 74 3.35 9.79 -6.79
CA VAL A 74 4.13 9.65 -8.04
C VAL A 74 5.51 10.27 -7.87
N VAL A 75 5.60 11.46 -7.25
CA VAL A 75 6.86 12.16 -7.00
C VAL A 75 7.77 11.32 -6.11
N LEU A 76 7.27 10.83 -4.98
CA LEU A 76 8.02 10.01 -4.03
C LEU A 76 8.41 8.66 -4.64
N SER A 77 7.53 8.04 -5.45
CA SER A 77 7.89 6.80 -6.17
C SER A 77 9.01 7.04 -7.19
N ARG A 78 9.05 8.19 -7.87
CA ARG A 78 10.18 8.56 -8.76
C ARG A 78 11.48 8.78 -8.00
N ARG A 79 11.40 9.45 -6.84
CA ARG A 79 12.57 9.63 -5.97
C ARG A 79 13.09 8.27 -5.47
N LEU A 80 12.18 7.37 -5.05
CA LEU A 80 12.55 6.01 -4.69
C LEU A 80 13.19 5.25 -5.85
N GLN A 81 12.65 5.35 -7.07
CA GLN A 81 13.23 4.75 -8.27
C GLN A 81 14.69 5.22 -8.47
N GLN A 82 14.94 6.52 -8.34
CA GLN A 82 16.30 7.08 -8.46
C GLN A 82 17.22 6.55 -7.36
N ALA A 83 16.74 6.51 -6.10
CA ALA A 83 17.50 5.96 -4.98
C ALA A 83 17.83 4.47 -5.17
N VAL A 84 16.87 3.65 -5.62
CA VAL A 84 17.07 2.22 -5.90
C VAL A 84 18.04 2.01 -7.05
N THR A 85 18.04 2.87 -8.08
CA THR A 85 18.98 2.79 -9.21
C THR A 85 20.45 2.84 -8.76
N ALA A 86 20.75 3.52 -7.67
CA ALA A 86 22.12 3.53 -7.12
C ALA A 86 22.57 2.16 -6.58
N HIS A 87 21.64 1.30 -6.22
CA HIS A 87 21.89 -0.02 -5.60
C HIS A 87 21.69 -1.18 -6.58
N TRP A 88 20.73 -1.11 -7.49
CA TRP A 88 20.48 -2.14 -8.50
C TRP A 88 21.57 -2.15 -9.58
N LYS A 89 22.36 -3.22 -9.64
CA LYS A 89 23.55 -3.30 -10.53
C LYS A 89 23.33 -4.14 -11.80
N HIS A 90 22.10 -4.62 -12.03
CA HIS A 90 21.82 -5.61 -13.08
C HIS A 90 21.24 -4.98 -14.37
N GLY A 91 20.83 -3.71 -14.32
CA GLY A 91 20.23 -3.00 -15.46
C GLY A 91 19.45 -1.75 -15.03
N PRO A 92 18.52 -1.26 -15.83
CA PRO A 92 17.71 -0.11 -15.49
C PRO A 92 16.68 -0.44 -14.40
N VAL A 93 16.31 0.59 -13.65
CA VAL A 93 15.16 0.59 -12.75
C VAL A 93 14.09 1.49 -13.38
N GLU A 94 12.94 0.91 -13.71
CA GLU A 94 11.78 1.63 -14.22
C GLU A 94 10.69 1.72 -13.15
N LEU A 95 9.84 2.72 -13.29
CA LEU A 95 8.65 2.91 -12.46
C LEU A 95 7.40 2.73 -13.31
N ALA A 96 6.40 2.05 -12.77
CA ALA A 96 5.05 2.01 -13.32
C ALA A 96 4.00 2.22 -12.23
N MET A 97 2.81 2.58 -12.67
CA MET A 97 1.61 2.67 -11.86
C MET A 97 0.61 1.60 -12.31
N ARG A 98 -0.07 1.00 -11.34
CA ARG A 98 -1.15 0.05 -11.66
C ARG A 98 -2.31 0.77 -12.34
N TYR A 99 -2.59 2.00 -11.90
CA TYR A 99 -3.61 2.89 -12.47
C TYR A 99 -3.00 4.26 -12.76
N GLY A 100 -3.29 4.80 -13.95
CA GLY A 100 -2.66 6.03 -14.43
C GLY A 100 -1.30 5.80 -15.10
N GLU A 101 -0.46 6.85 -15.11
CA GLU A 101 0.81 6.86 -15.86
C GLU A 101 2.03 7.10 -14.94
N PRO A 102 3.20 6.52 -15.29
CA PRO A 102 3.45 5.58 -16.40
C PRO A 102 2.79 4.22 -16.15
N SER A 103 2.12 3.66 -17.15
CA SER A 103 1.42 2.38 -17.00
C SER A 103 2.38 1.19 -17.01
N ILE A 104 1.94 0.04 -16.45
CA ILE A 104 2.69 -1.23 -16.53
C ILE A 104 2.95 -1.58 -18.01
N GLU A 105 1.95 -1.40 -18.89
CA GLU A 105 2.09 -1.68 -20.31
C GLU A 105 3.19 -0.82 -20.95
N SER A 106 3.13 0.51 -20.77
CA SER A 106 4.11 1.42 -21.37
C SER A 106 5.53 1.15 -20.87
N SER A 107 5.69 0.80 -19.58
CA SER A 107 7.00 0.51 -19.00
C SER A 107 7.58 -0.82 -19.46
N LEU A 108 6.76 -1.89 -19.51
CA LEU A 108 7.20 -3.18 -20.07
C LEU A 108 7.62 -3.06 -21.54
N LEU A 109 6.83 -2.35 -22.34
CA LEU A 109 7.17 -2.14 -23.75
C LEU A 109 8.49 -1.39 -23.94
N ARG A 110 8.78 -0.36 -23.12
CA ARG A 110 10.06 0.36 -23.15
C ARG A 110 11.24 -0.56 -22.78
N LEU A 111 11.10 -1.36 -21.72
CA LEU A 111 12.15 -2.29 -21.29
C LEU A 111 12.47 -3.32 -22.38
N VAL A 112 11.43 -3.92 -22.98
CA VAL A 112 11.61 -4.92 -24.04
C VAL A 112 12.20 -4.28 -25.31
N ALA A 113 11.75 -3.09 -25.70
CA ALA A 113 12.31 -2.34 -26.83
C ALA A 113 13.80 -1.97 -26.61
N ALA A 114 14.20 -1.76 -25.34
CA ALA A 114 15.60 -1.55 -24.97
C ALA A 114 16.42 -2.85 -24.87
N GLY A 115 15.82 -4.02 -25.16
CA GLY A 115 16.50 -5.33 -25.23
C GLY A 115 16.50 -6.13 -23.91
N PHE A 116 15.81 -5.67 -22.87
CA PHE A 116 15.73 -6.39 -21.59
C PHE A 116 14.69 -7.49 -21.65
N GLN A 117 15.11 -8.73 -21.42
CA GLN A 117 14.25 -9.91 -21.42
C GLN A 117 14.06 -10.51 -20.04
N ARG A 118 14.92 -10.20 -19.07
CA ARG A 118 14.76 -10.56 -17.67
C ARG A 118 14.26 -9.34 -16.91
N ILE A 119 13.10 -9.44 -16.29
CA ILE A 119 12.45 -8.33 -15.57
C ILE A 119 12.02 -8.81 -14.19
N THR A 120 12.48 -8.13 -13.14
CA THR A 120 11.88 -8.27 -11.82
C THR A 120 10.76 -7.24 -11.68
N LEU A 121 9.53 -7.72 -11.49
CA LEU A 121 8.37 -6.92 -11.12
C LEU A 121 8.32 -6.79 -9.60
N ALA A 122 8.31 -5.56 -9.11
CA ALA A 122 8.28 -5.27 -7.69
C ALA A 122 7.02 -4.48 -7.31
N PRO A 123 5.91 -5.16 -6.96
CA PRO A 123 4.76 -4.50 -6.36
C PRO A 123 5.16 -3.87 -5.02
N LEU A 124 4.96 -2.56 -4.86
CA LEU A 124 5.39 -1.80 -3.69
C LEU A 124 4.36 -1.88 -2.55
N TYR A 125 3.92 -3.10 -2.22
CA TYR A 125 2.96 -3.38 -1.16
C TYR A 125 3.53 -4.44 -0.22
N PRO A 126 3.84 -4.08 1.04
CA PRO A 126 4.45 -5.04 1.98
C PRO A 126 3.56 -6.25 2.26
N GLN A 127 2.25 -6.04 2.41
CA GLN A 127 1.26 -7.08 2.71
C GLN A 127 0.51 -7.49 1.44
N PHE A 128 0.20 -8.78 1.34
CA PHE A 128 -0.53 -9.35 0.21
C PHE A 128 -2.00 -8.96 0.22
N ALA A 129 -2.50 -8.45 -0.92
CA ALA A 129 -3.92 -8.33 -1.19
C ALA A 129 -4.19 -8.51 -2.69
N ASP A 130 -5.38 -9.03 -3.04
CA ASP A 130 -5.80 -9.14 -4.45
C ASP A 130 -5.86 -7.77 -5.13
N SER A 131 -6.37 -6.77 -4.42
CA SER A 131 -6.52 -5.40 -4.92
C SER A 131 -5.21 -4.64 -5.11
N THR A 132 -4.07 -5.22 -4.72
CA THR A 132 -2.73 -4.65 -4.86
C THR A 132 -1.77 -5.60 -5.56
N THR A 133 -1.30 -6.62 -4.87
CA THR A 133 -0.27 -7.54 -5.40
C THR A 133 -0.78 -8.35 -6.58
N THR A 134 -1.94 -9.00 -6.45
CA THR A 134 -2.48 -9.86 -7.53
C THR A 134 -2.80 -9.05 -8.77
N THR A 135 -3.47 -7.90 -8.62
CA THR A 135 -3.84 -7.08 -9.79
C THR A 135 -2.63 -6.56 -10.57
N VAL A 136 -1.52 -6.22 -9.88
CA VAL A 136 -0.26 -5.82 -10.54
C VAL A 136 0.34 -6.98 -11.34
N ILE A 137 0.40 -8.17 -10.74
CA ILE A 137 0.95 -9.37 -11.37
C ILE A 137 0.12 -9.77 -12.60
N GLU A 138 -1.20 -9.80 -12.46
CA GLU A 138 -2.09 -10.20 -13.55
C GLU A 138 -2.11 -9.18 -14.68
N GLU A 139 -1.99 -7.89 -14.39
CA GLU A 139 -1.84 -6.87 -15.42
C GLU A 139 -0.52 -7.05 -16.20
N ALA A 140 0.60 -7.26 -15.52
CA ALA A 140 1.87 -7.53 -16.17
C ALA A 140 1.80 -8.80 -17.07
N LYS A 141 1.20 -9.89 -16.56
CA LYS A 141 0.97 -11.12 -17.32
C LYS A 141 0.06 -10.90 -18.52
N ARG A 142 -1.01 -10.11 -18.36
CA ARG A 142 -1.92 -9.73 -19.46
C ARG A 142 -1.15 -9.04 -20.57
N VAL A 143 -0.36 -8.01 -20.24
CA VAL A 143 0.45 -7.26 -21.21
C VAL A 143 1.45 -8.19 -21.92
N ILE A 144 2.19 -9.01 -21.17
CA ILE A 144 3.16 -9.97 -21.74
C ILE A 144 2.48 -10.88 -22.75
N ARG A 145 1.32 -11.44 -22.43
CA ARG A 145 0.56 -12.33 -23.28
C ARG A 145 -0.02 -11.63 -24.51
N GLU A 146 -0.70 -10.50 -24.32
CA GLU A 146 -1.38 -9.79 -25.42
C GLU A 146 -0.42 -9.15 -26.42
N LYS A 147 0.74 -8.67 -25.93
CA LYS A 147 1.79 -8.09 -26.79
C LYS A 147 2.82 -9.13 -27.25
N ASN A 148 2.64 -10.41 -26.88
CA ASN A 148 3.55 -11.51 -27.19
C ASN A 148 5.01 -11.20 -26.83
N LEU A 149 5.23 -10.59 -25.65
CA LEU A 149 6.56 -10.21 -25.20
C LEU A 149 7.36 -11.45 -24.78
N LYS A 150 8.63 -11.51 -25.21
CA LYS A 150 9.54 -12.59 -24.83
C LYS A 150 10.35 -12.17 -23.60
N VAL A 151 9.74 -12.29 -22.43
CA VAL A 151 10.32 -11.90 -21.14
C VAL A 151 10.26 -13.04 -20.14
N GLN A 152 11.28 -13.12 -19.30
CA GLN A 152 11.32 -13.92 -18.08
C GLN A 152 10.99 -13.00 -16.92
N LEU A 153 9.87 -13.24 -16.25
CA LEU A 153 9.35 -12.40 -15.17
C LEU A 153 9.64 -13.03 -13.81
N SER A 154 10.39 -12.34 -12.96
CA SER A 154 10.46 -12.59 -11.53
C SER A 154 9.53 -11.63 -10.80
N VAL A 155 8.99 -12.00 -9.63
CA VAL A 155 8.07 -11.16 -8.87
C VAL A 155 8.49 -11.08 -7.43
N LEU A 156 8.68 -9.84 -6.93
CA LEU A 156 8.89 -9.59 -5.51
C LEU A 156 7.67 -10.09 -4.72
N GLN A 157 7.92 -11.00 -3.79
CA GLN A 157 6.90 -11.51 -2.91
C GLN A 157 6.55 -10.50 -1.81
N PRO A 158 5.37 -10.61 -1.16
CA PRO A 158 5.03 -9.79 0.00
C PRO A 158 6.17 -9.82 1.03
N PHE A 159 6.56 -8.65 1.51
CA PHE A 159 7.76 -8.48 2.33
C PHE A 159 7.45 -7.96 3.75
N PHE A 160 6.23 -8.18 4.20
CA PHE A 160 5.65 -7.68 5.45
C PHE A 160 6.42 -8.04 6.73
N ASP A 161 7.19 -9.12 6.72
CA ASP A 161 8.00 -9.59 7.85
C ASP A 161 9.50 -9.72 7.51
N GLN A 162 9.90 -9.21 6.33
CA GLN A 162 11.31 -9.26 5.94
C GLN A 162 12.15 -8.34 6.83
N PRO A 163 13.28 -8.83 7.35
CA PRO A 163 14.13 -8.06 8.26
C PRO A 163 14.52 -6.68 7.71
N GLU A 164 14.88 -6.63 6.44
CA GLU A 164 15.33 -5.39 5.77
C GLU A 164 14.23 -4.32 5.73
N TYR A 165 12.98 -4.72 5.49
CA TYR A 165 11.83 -3.82 5.52
C TYR A 165 11.54 -3.33 6.95
N LEU A 166 11.52 -4.26 7.91
CA LEU A 166 11.27 -3.94 9.31
C LEU A 166 12.36 -3.04 9.90
N ASP A 167 13.63 -3.27 9.54
CA ASP A 167 14.75 -2.43 9.99
C ASP A 167 14.65 -1.00 9.40
N ALA A 168 14.21 -0.86 8.15
CA ALA A 168 13.94 0.45 7.56
C ALA A 168 12.78 1.17 8.29
N LEU A 169 11.67 0.46 8.60
CA LEU A 169 10.57 1.03 9.40
C LEU A 169 11.03 1.47 10.79
N VAL A 170 11.84 0.67 11.46
CA VAL A 170 12.41 1.00 12.77
C VAL A 170 13.28 2.25 12.70
N ALA A 171 14.14 2.34 11.68
CA ALA A 171 15.02 3.49 11.50
C ALA A 171 14.23 4.78 11.24
N SER A 172 13.22 4.73 10.34
CA SER A 172 12.39 5.89 10.00
C SER A 172 11.54 6.38 11.18
N ALA A 173 11.04 5.45 12.00
CA ALA A 173 10.18 5.77 13.14
C ALA A 173 10.97 6.28 14.37
N ARG A 174 12.23 5.88 14.52
CA ARG A 174 13.03 6.15 15.73
C ARG A 174 13.07 7.63 16.14
N PRO A 175 13.28 8.62 15.26
CA PRO A 175 13.30 10.03 15.64
C PRO A 175 11.98 10.52 16.25
N TYR A 176 10.86 9.94 15.83
CA TYR A 176 9.52 10.29 16.33
C TYR A 176 9.24 9.61 17.67
N LEU A 177 9.60 8.34 17.81
CA LEU A 177 9.38 7.54 19.03
C LEU A 177 10.34 7.91 20.18
N GLN A 178 11.36 8.71 19.92
CA GLN A 178 12.23 9.31 20.95
C GLN A 178 11.65 10.62 21.52
N GLN A 179 10.61 11.16 20.91
CA GLN A 179 9.89 12.32 21.41
C GLN A 179 8.84 11.88 22.44
N ASP A 180 8.26 12.86 23.14
CA ASP A 180 7.15 12.59 24.05
C ASP A 180 5.88 12.27 23.26
N TYR A 181 5.26 11.10 23.54
CA TYR A 181 3.99 10.67 22.99
C TYR A 181 3.26 9.72 23.96
N ASP A 182 1.93 9.68 23.88
CA ASP A 182 1.13 8.83 24.73
C ASP A 182 0.88 7.46 24.10
N HIS A 183 0.64 7.40 22.78
CA HIS A 183 0.28 6.18 22.07
C HIS A 183 0.77 6.18 20.64
N LEU A 184 1.19 5.00 20.15
CA LEU A 184 1.49 4.76 18.73
C LEU A 184 0.36 3.96 18.09
N LEU A 185 -0.26 4.50 17.05
CA LEU A 185 -1.27 3.81 16.25
C LEU A 185 -0.65 3.36 14.92
N LEU A 186 -0.64 2.06 14.68
CA LEU A 186 -0.21 1.46 13.41
C LEU A 186 -1.47 1.27 12.54
N SER A 187 -1.71 2.20 11.62
CA SER A 187 -2.88 2.21 10.75
C SER A 187 -2.55 1.56 9.40
N PHE A 188 -3.29 0.51 9.04
CA PHE A 188 -3.20 -0.17 7.76
C PHE A 188 -4.42 0.14 6.90
N HIS A 189 -4.32 0.03 5.59
CA HIS A 189 -5.52 0.14 4.75
C HIS A 189 -6.50 -0.99 5.08
N GLY A 190 -7.77 -0.68 5.29
CA GLY A 190 -8.81 -1.68 5.53
C GLY A 190 -9.16 -2.46 4.26
N LEU A 191 -9.70 -3.65 4.44
CA LEU A 191 -10.25 -4.45 3.35
C LEU A 191 -11.62 -5.03 3.77
N PRO A 192 -12.55 -5.25 2.83
CA PRO A 192 -13.76 -6.00 3.12
C PRO A 192 -13.45 -7.42 3.60
N GLU A 193 -14.09 -7.88 4.68
CA GLU A 193 -13.86 -9.23 5.23
C GLU A 193 -14.02 -10.33 4.17
N ARG A 194 -14.94 -10.16 3.21
CA ARG A 194 -15.16 -11.11 2.12
C ARG A 194 -13.92 -11.33 1.24
N HIS A 195 -13.05 -10.32 1.07
CA HIS A 195 -11.81 -10.47 0.30
C HIS A 195 -10.86 -11.45 1.00
N LEU A 196 -10.76 -11.36 2.33
CA LEU A 196 -9.92 -12.27 3.12
C LEU A 196 -10.51 -13.68 3.15
N THR A 197 -11.83 -13.79 3.35
CA THR A 197 -12.52 -15.10 3.36
C THR A 197 -12.37 -15.83 2.03
N LYS A 198 -12.45 -15.11 0.91
CA LYS A 198 -12.27 -15.67 -0.44
C LYS A 198 -10.87 -16.24 -0.66
N LEU A 199 -9.87 -15.63 -0.03
CA LEU A 199 -8.45 -16.01 -0.14
C LEU A 199 -8.00 -17.03 0.91
N ASP A 200 -8.88 -17.46 1.80
CA ASP A 200 -8.58 -18.51 2.77
C ASP A 200 -8.45 -19.87 2.07
N PRO A 201 -7.24 -20.45 1.98
CA PRO A 201 -7.02 -21.70 1.26
C PRO A 201 -7.72 -22.90 1.89
N THR A 202 -8.13 -22.79 3.17
CA THR A 202 -8.82 -23.84 3.91
C THR A 202 -10.34 -23.67 3.84
N GLY A 203 -10.84 -22.47 3.55
CA GLY A 203 -12.26 -22.10 3.61
C GLY A 203 -12.85 -22.11 5.02
N GLN A 204 -12.06 -22.43 6.05
CA GLN A 204 -12.52 -22.63 7.42
C GLN A 204 -11.66 -21.91 8.49
N HIS A 205 -10.72 -21.04 8.08
CA HIS A 205 -9.81 -20.36 9.01
C HIS A 205 -10.22 -18.91 9.27
N CYS A 206 -10.41 -18.10 8.22
CA CYS A 206 -10.68 -16.67 8.37
C CYS A 206 -12.00 -16.41 9.07
N PHE A 207 -11.95 -15.58 10.13
CA PHE A 207 -13.10 -15.16 10.96
C PHE A 207 -13.91 -16.30 11.62
N LYS A 208 -13.36 -17.52 11.71
CA LYS A 208 -14.01 -18.62 12.40
C LYS A 208 -13.75 -18.61 13.91
N ASN A 209 -12.67 -17.96 14.34
CA ASN A 209 -12.37 -17.71 15.76
C ASN A 209 -11.69 -16.35 15.92
N GLN A 210 -11.67 -15.82 17.14
CA GLN A 210 -11.09 -14.49 17.43
C GLN A 210 -9.59 -14.40 17.16
N ASP A 211 -8.87 -15.50 17.34
CA ASP A 211 -7.42 -15.56 17.20
C ASP A 211 -6.94 -16.15 15.86
N CYS A 212 -7.82 -16.18 14.85
CA CYS A 212 -7.46 -16.77 13.56
C CYS A 212 -6.15 -16.22 12.98
N CYS A 213 -5.91 -14.92 13.09
CA CYS A 213 -4.68 -14.28 12.58
C CYS A 213 -3.42 -14.67 13.37
N LYS A 214 -3.54 -14.90 14.72
CA LYS A 214 -2.42 -15.36 15.55
C LYS A 214 -2.06 -16.82 15.26
N ASN A 215 -3.07 -17.62 14.91
CA ASN A 215 -2.96 -19.06 14.68
C ASN A 215 -2.93 -19.40 13.18
N ALA A 216 -2.57 -18.44 12.33
CA ALA A 216 -2.50 -18.67 10.89
C ALA A 216 -1.43 -19.68 10.55
N SER A 217 -1.81 -20.73 9.81
CA SER A 217 -0.85 -21.66 9.21
C SER A 217 0.00 -20.92 8.17
N PRO A 218 1.16 -21.47 7.76
CA PRO A 218 1.94 -20.85 6.68
C PRO A 218 1.12 -20.58 5.40
N ALA A 219 0.24 -21.50 5.04
CA ALA A 219 -0.64 -21.35 3.88
C ALA A 219 -1.67 -20.22 4.07
N SER A 220 -2.30 -20.13 5.24
CA SER A 220 -3.24 -19.03 5.56
C SER A 220 -2.52 -17.70 5.71
N LEU A 221 -1.33 -17.68 6.30
CA LEU A 221 -0.52 -16.45 6.42
C LEU A 221 -0.11 -15.90 5.06
N ALA A 222 0.19 -16.76 4.09
CA ALA A 222 0.61 -16.35 2.76
C ALA A 222 -0.45 -15.50 2.01
N THR A 223 -1.73 -15.67 2.35
CA THR A 223 -2.84 -14.99 1.67
C THR A 223 -3.68 -14.09 2.59
N CYS A 224 -3.48 -14.14 3.91
CA CYS A 224 -4.27 -13.36 4.86
C CYS A 224 -3.64 -12.00 5.13
N TYR A 225 -4.15 -10.96 4.46
CA TYR A 225 -3.74 -9.56 4.64
C TYR A 225 -3.72 -9.13 6.11
N ARG A 226 -4.83 -9.38 6.86
CA ARG A 226 -4.93 -8.98 8.27
C ARG A 226 -3.86 -9.63 9.15
N ALA A 227 -3.59 -10.92 8.93
CA ALA A 227 -2.54 -11.61 9.68
C ALA A 227 -1.15 -11.04 9.38
N GLN A 228 -0.88 -10.69 8.11
CA GLN A 228 0.37 -10.05 7.72
C GLN A 228 0.52 -8.65 8.31
N CYS A 229 -0.54 -7.82 8.35
CA CYS A 229 -0.53 -6.52 9.02
C CYS A 229 -0.22 -6.64 10.50
N LEU A 230 -0.92 -7.54 11.21
CA LEU A 230 -0.70 -7.77 12.63
C LEU A 230 0.72 -8.30 12.93
N ARG A 231 1.26 -9.14 12.05
CA ARG A 231 2.62 -9.63 12.18
C ARG A 231 3.66 -8.54 11.95
N SER A 232 3.49 -7.69 10.90
CA SER A 232 4.36 -6.52 10.70
C SER A 232 4.36 -5.62 11.93
N ALA A 233 3.18 -5.32 12.48
CA ALA A 233 3.04 -4.48 13.66
C ALA A 233 3.73 -5.07 14.89
N ALA A 234 3.51 -6.35 15.16
CA ALA A 234 4.12 -7.04 16.31
C ALA A 234 5.65 -7.12 16.19
N GLU A 235 6.18 -7.45 15.02
CA GLU A 235 7.63 -7.49 14.78
C GLU A 235 8.28 -6.10 14.87
N PHE A 236 7.61 -5.06 14.36
CA PHE A 236 8.04 -3.68 14.54
C PHE A 236 8.06 -3.28 16.01
N ALA A 237 6.96 -3.49 16.76
CA ALA A 237 6.86 -3.17 18.18
C ALA A 237 7.94 -3.88 19.00
N LYS A 238 8.16 -5.16 18.73
CA LYS A 238 9.22 -5.96 19.36
C LYS A 238 10.62 -5.38 19.10
N ARG A 239 10.95 -5.00 17.87
CA ARG A 239 12.25 -4.41 17.50
C ARG A 239 12.48 -3.05 18.13
N MET A 240 11.40 -2.27 18.31
CA MET A 240 11.41 -0.99 19.00
C MET A 240 11.39 -1.10 20.53
N GLY A 241 11.14 -2.29 21.08
CA GLY A 241 10.98 -2.48 22.53
C GLY A 241 9.75 -1.77 23.09
N LEU A 242 8.68 -1.63 22.32
CA LEU A 242 7.47 -0.93 22.76
C LEU A 242 6.71 -1.75 23.81
N PRO A 243 6.38 -1.19 24.98
CA PRO A 243 5.60 -1.89 25.99
C PRO A 243 4.15 -2.09 25.55
N ASP A 244 3.53 -3.14 26.08
CA ASP A 244 2.11 -3.40 25.87
C ASP A 244 1.27 -2.19 26.32
N GLY A 245 0.22 -1.90 25.57
CA GLY A 245 -0.66 -0.76 25.82
C GLY A 245 -0.17 0.58 25.26
N LYS A 246 1.11 0.73 24.92
CA LYS A 246 1.66 1.94 24.28
C LYS A 246 1.46 1.96 22.76
N TRP A 247 0.97 0.91 22.17
CA TRP A 247 0.69 0.84 20.74
C TRP A 247 -0.55 -0.01 20.44
N SER A 248 -1.14 0.21 19.29
CA SER A 248 -2.25 -0.59 18.77
C SER A 248 -2.29 -0.59 17.24
N VAL A 249 -3.11 -1.48 16.69
CA VAL A 249 -3.35 -1.60 15.24
C VAL A 249 -4.77 -1.16 14.92
N SER A 250 -4.94 -0.49 13.77
CA SER A 250 -6.23 -0.15 13.21
C SER A 250 -6.24 -0.26 11.69
N PHE A 251 -7.42 -0.16 11.08
CA PHE A 251 -7.64 -0.25 9.65
C PHE A 251 -8.45 0.94 9.15
N GLN A 252 -7.89 1.69 8.19
CA GLN A 252 -8.43 2.92 7.63
C GLN A 252 -9.18 2.72 6.32
N SER A 253 -9.76 3.79 5.78
CA SER A 253 -10.29 3.89 4.41
C SER A 253 -11.52 3.01 4.13
N ARG A 254 -12.36 2.77 5.14
CA ARG A 254 -13.60 2.02 4.97
C ARG A 254 -14.54 2.68 3.96
N LEU A 255 -15.02 1.91 3.00
CA LEU A 255 -15.94 2.39 1.96
C LEU A 255 -17.24 1.58 1.93
N GLY A 256 -18.37 2.27 1.84
CA GLY A 256 -19.67 1.66 1.64
C GLY A 256 -20.21 0.92 2.86
N ARG A 257 -21.12 -0.06 2.62
CA ARG A 257 -21.88 -0.77 3.68
C ARG A 257 -21.35 -2.18 3.97
N ALA A 258 -20.38 -2.65 3.22
CA ALA A 258 -19.78 -3.96 3.48
C ALA A 258 -19.13 -4.00 4.85
N LYS A 259 -19.01 -5.18 5.45
CA LYS A 259 -18.23 -5.37 6.65
C LYS A 259 -16.75 -5.39 6.29
N TRP A 260 -15.98 -4.50 6.92
CA TRP A 260 -14.53 -4.39 6.75
C TRP A 260 -13.80 -4.90 7.98
N ILE A 261 -12.52 -5.20 7.82
CA ILE A 261 -11.66 -5.62 8.95
C ILE A 261 -11.53 -4.51 9.98
N GLU A 262 -11.54 -4.91 11.24
CA GLU A 262 -11.54 -4.03 12.41
C GLU A 262 -10.27 -4.23 13.26
N PRO A 263 -9.96 -3.24 14.17
CA PRO A 263 -10.71 -2.02 14.51
C PRO A 263 -10.53 -0.91 13.46
N TYR A 264 -11.55 -0.05 13.29
CA TYR A 264 -11.48 1.07 12.35
C TYR A 264 -10.63 2.21 12.93
N THR A 265 -9.79 2.85 12.09
CA THR A 265 -8.89 3.92 12.52
C THR A 265 -9.64 5.12 13.08
N GLU A 266 -10.73 5.55 12.44
CA GLU A 266 -11.58 6.64 12.90
C GLU A 266 -12.10 6.37 14.33
N ALA A 267 -12.73 5.22 14.55
CA ALA A 267 -13.23 4.85 15.88
C ALA A 267 -12.10 4.71 16.92
N ARG A 268 -10.92 4.24 16.48
CA ARG A 268 -9.78 4.10 17.40
C ARG A 268 -9.19 5.44 17.82
N LEU A 269 -9.17 6.43 16.94
CA LEU A 269 -8.75 7.80 17.27
C LEU A 269 -9.69 8.42 18.32
N ASP A 270 -11.00 8.29 18.15
CA ASP A 270 -12.00 8.77 19.12
C ASP A 270 -11.85 8.08 20.48
N GLU A 271 -11.66 6.76 20.48
CA GLU A 271 -11.46 5.98 21.71
C GLU A 271 -10.17 6.39 22.44
N LEU A 272 -9.06 6.58 21.72
CA LEU A 272 -7.79 7.03 22.30
C LEU A 272 -7.94 8.41 22.94
N ALA A 273 -8.50 9.39 22.21
CA ALA A 273 -8.74 10.72 22.74
C ALA A 273 -9.67 10.69 23.97
N GLY A 274 -10.77 9.93 23.89
CA GLY A 274 -11.72 9.77 25.00
C GLY A 274 -11.12 9.05 26.22
N SER A 275 -10.09 8.24 26.06
CA SER A 275 -9.35 7.58 27.17
C SER A 275 -8.25 8.47 27.77
N GLY A 276 -8.09 9.70 27.30
CA GLY A 276 -7.14 10.68 27.84
C GLY A 276 -5.79 10.72 27.11
N VAL A 277 -5.63 10.03 25.98
CA VAL A 277 -4.46 10.16 25.11
C VAL A 277 -4.45 11.56 24.49
N LYS A 278 -3.38 12.33 24.73
CA LYS A 278 -3.20 13.69 24.24
C LYS A 278 -2.35 13.78 23.00
N LYS A 279 -1.29 12.96 22.92
CA LYS A 279 -0.38 12.91 21.80
C LYS A 279 -0.35 11.51 21.19
N VAL A 280 -0.82 11.39 19.95
CA VAL A 280 -0.80 10.14 19.18
C VAL A 280 0.18 10.24 18.03
N LEU A 281 1.09 9.27 17.91
CA LEU A 281 1.85 9.04 16.69
C LEU A 281 1.07 8.05 15.82
N VAL A 282 0.97 8.32 14.53
CA VAL A 282 0.35 7.40 13.57
C VAL A 282 1.36 7.00 12.50
N MET A 283 1.55 5.71 12.30
CA MET A 283 2.32 5.14 11.18
C MET A 283 1.40 4.35 10.27
N CYS A 284 1.70 4.35 8.98
CA CYS A 284 0.91 3.65 7.97
C CYS A 284 1.74 2.56 7.24
N PRO A 285 2.08 1.42 7.89
CA PRO A 285 3.05 0.45 7.34
C PRO A 285 2.56 -0.35 6.12
N ALA A 286 1.32 -0.18 5.68
CA ALA A 286 0.85 -0.74 4.42
C ALA A 286 1.32 0.09 3.21
N PHE A 287 1.78 1.30 3.44
CA PHE A 287 2.19 2.26 2.41
C PHE A 287 3.70 2.48 2.50
N VAL A 288 4.41 2.25 1.40
CA VAL A 288 5.85 2.55 1.33
C VAL A 288 6.14 3.97 0.85
N ALA A 289 5.15 4.65 0.27
CA ALA A 289 5.22 6.06 -0.13
C ALA A 289 3.97 6.79 0.36
N ASP A 290 4.15 8.04 0.80
CA ASP A 290 3.04 8.88 1.21
C ASP A 290 2.09 9.16 0.04
N CYS A 291 0.81 9.14 0.34
CA CYS A 291 -0.28 9.21 -0.61
C CYS A 291 -1.50 9.90 0.01
N ILE A 292 -2.62 9.90 -0.68
CA ILE A 292 -3.85 10.53 -0.19
C ILE A 292 -4.35 9.86 1.12
N GLU A 293 -4.16 8.55 1.23
CA GLU A 293 -4.57 7.77 2.40
C GLU A 293 -3.71 8.06 3.64
N THR A 294 -2.49 8.56 3.47
CA THR A 294 -1.63 8.95 4.60
C THR A 294 -1.72 10.45 4.88
N LEU A 295 -1.54 11.28 3.86
CA LEU A 295 -1.43 12.73 4.04
C LEU A 295 -2.79 13.37 4.35
N GLU A 296 -3.82 13.11 3.52
CA GLU A 296 -5.13 13.71 3.69
C GLU A 296 -5.95 12.95 4.74
N GLU A 297 -6.06 11.60 4.62
CA GLU A 297 -6.95 10.85 5.51
C GLU A 297 -6.46 10.86 6.96
N ILE A 298 -5.17 10.60 7.19
CA ILE A 298 -4.59 10.58 8.54
C ILE A 298 -4.02 11.96 8.92
N GLY A 299 -3.20 12.53 8.03
CA GLY A 299 -2.47 13.77 8.31
C GLY A 299 -3.37 14.99 8.49
N ASP A 300 -4.45 15.10 7.70
CA ASP A 300 -5.38 16.22 7.78
C ASP A 300 -6.65 15.82 8.55
N ARG A 301 -7.53 14.97 7.98
CA ARG A 301 -8.81 14.62 8.61
C ARG A 301 -8.64 13.88 9.94
N GLY A 302 -7.72 12.92 10.03
CA GLY A 302 -7.49 12.19 11.28
C GLY A 302 -6.98 13.10 12.40
N ARG A 303 -6.14 14.09 12.08
CA ARG A 303 -5.66 15.10 13.02
C ARG A 303 -6.80 15.98 13.52
N GLU A 304 -7.67 16.44 12.62
CA GLU A 304 -8.83 17.25 12.97
C GLU A 304 -9.79 16.46 13.88
N GLN A 305 -10.15 15.24 13.48
CA GLN A 305 -10.99 14.33 14.25
C GLN A 305 -10.44 14.05 15.65
N PHE A 306 -9.13 13.75 15.75
CA PHE A 306 -8.51 13.46 17.05
C PHE A 306 -8.59 14.67 17.99
N ARG A 307 -8.41 15.91 17.47
CA ARG A 307 -8.56 17.15 18.26
C ARG A 307 -10.02 17.36 18.70
N GLU A 308 -10.97 17.18 17.81
CA GLU A 308 -12.40 17.30 18.11
C GLU A 308 -12.84 16.30 19.19
N ALA A 309 -12.25 15.10 19.20
CA ALA A 309 -12.49 14.08 20.22
C ALA A 309 -11.80 14.34 21.57
N GLY A 310 -11.00 15.42 21.69
CA GLY A 310 -10.35 15.83 22.95
C GLY A 310 -8.86 15.50 23.04
N GLY A 311 -8.25 15.00 21.97
CA GLY A 311 -6.79 14.91 21.81
C GLY A 311 -6.16 16.29 21.56
N GLU A 312 -4.83 16.36 21.65
CA GLU A 312 -4.09 17.61 21.44
C GLU A 312 -3.26 17.59 20.16
N GLU A 313 -2.53 16.50 19.94
CA GLU A 313 -1.60 16.39 18.82
C GLU A 313 -1.66 15.01 18.16
N LEU A 314 -1.85 14.96 16.85
CA LEU A 314 -1.62 13.79 16.02
C LEU A 314 -0.43 14.08 15.11
N VAL A 315 0.61 13.26 15.23
CA VAL A 315 1.79 13.31 14.36
C VAL A 315 1.75 12.11 13.42
N LEU A 316 1.63 12.38 12.12
CA LEU A 316 1.82 11.38 11.09
C LEU A 316 3.32 11.14 10.91
N VAL A 317 3.78 9.93 11.17
CA VAL A 317 5.14 9.51 10.83
C VAL A 317 5.18 9.23 9.32
N PRO A 318 6.08 9.90 8.57
CA PRO A 318 6.16 9.70 7.12
C PRO A 318 6.39 8.23 6.76
N CYS A 319 5.86 7.82 5.61
CA CYS A 319 6.19 6.52 5.01
C CYS A 319 7.69 6.43 4.71
N LEU A 320 8.16 5.27 4.26
CA LEU A 320 9.57 5.05 3.92
C LEU A 320 10.04 5.93 2.76
N ASN A 321 9.16 6.25 1.83
CA ASN A 321 9.41 7.15 0.71
C ASN A 321 10.71 6.78 -0.05
N ASP A 322 11.62 7.72 -0.20
CA ASP A 322 12.92 7.57 -0.84
C ASP A 322 14.08 7.40 0.17
N ASP A 323 13.78 6.94 1.39
CA ASP A 323 14.80 6.70 2.41
C ASP A 323 15.93 5.82 1.87
N PRO A 324 17.21 6.21 2.06
CA PRO A 324 18.35 5.47 1.50
C PRO A 324 18.50 4.04 2.04
N GLN A 325 18.12 3.78 3.30
CA GLN A 325 18.15 2.44 3.88
C GLN A 325 17.07 1.57 3.25
N TRP A 326 15.89 2.13 3.06
CA TRP A 326 14.79 1.46 2.37
C TRP A 326 15.13 1.17 0.91
N ALA A 327 15.67 2.12 0.17
CA ALA A 327 16.07 1.92 -1.23
C ALA A 327 17.07 0.77 -1.39
N ARG A 328 18.05 0.67 -0.48
CA ARG A 328 19.02 -0.45 -0.43
C ARG A 328 18.33 -1.77 -0.08
N ALA A 329 17.45 -1.76 0.92
CA ALA A 329 16.67 -2.92 1.34
C ALA A 329 15.80 -3.45 0.20
N LEU A 330 15.10 -2.58 -0.50
CA LEU A 330 14.24 -2.93 -1.63
C LEU A 330 15.03 -3.57 -2.77
N SER A 331 16.20 -3.00 -3.12
CA SER A 331 17.09 -3.60 -4.12
C SER A 331 17.48 -5.03 -3.74
N ALA A 332 17.92 -5.25 -2.50
CA ALA A 332 18.31 -6.58 -2.01
C ALA A 332 17.13 -7.58 -1.99
N LEU A 333 15.93 -7.14 -1.66
CA LEU A 333 14.72 -7.96 -1.73
C LEU A 333 14.40 -8.35 -3.18
N CYS A 334 14.54 -7.41 -4.12
CA CYS A 334 14.28 -7.66 -5.54
C CYS A 334 15.28 -8.62 -6.19
N GLU A 335 16.54 -8.64 -5.74
CA GLU A 335 17.57 -9.61 -6.21
C GLU A 335 17.18 -11.06 -5.90
N ARG A 336 16.42 -11.30 -4.85
CA ARG A 336 15.97 -12.63 -4.40
C ARG A 336 14.56 -12.99 -4.92
N ALA A 337 13.97 -12.15 -5.77
CA ALA A 337 12.62 -12.37 -6.27
C ALA A 337 12.53 -13.68 -7.09
N PRO A 338 11.60 -14.59 -6.77
CA PRO A 338 11.47 -15.84 -7.48
C PRO A 338 10.92 -15.64 -8.90
N LEU A 339 11.26 -16.56 -9.79
CA LEU A 339 10.71 -16.62 -11.13
C LEU A 339 9.21 -16.91 -11.08
N ALA A 340 8.42 -16.18 -11.85
CA ALA A 340 6.96 -16.30 -11.93
C ALA A 340 6.43 -16.67 -13.32
N LEU A 341 7.21 -16.40 -14.40
CA LEU A 341 6.93 -16.77 -15.81
C LEU A 341 8.24 -17.06 -16.54
#